data_b3cb852248feaadff2b51113640c9377
#
_entry.id   b3cb852248feaadff2b51113640c9377
#
_cell.length_a   1.000
_cell.length_b   1.000
_cell.length_c   1.000
_cell.angle_alpha   90.00
_cell.angle_beta   90.00
_cell.angle_gamma   90.00
#
_symmetry.space_group_name_H-M   'P 1'
#
loop_
_entity.id
_entity.type
_entity.pdbx_description
1 polymer ?
#
loop_
_entity_poly.entity_id
_entity_poly.type
_entity_poly.pdbx_seq_one_letter_code
_entity_poly.pdbx_strand_id
1 'polypeptide(L)'
;MALQPTDLREKVRESRVGNLILFVVDASGSMGARERMVATKGAILSLLLDAYQKRDRVGLVSFRGHEATVLLPPTSSVELAERHLAELRTGGRTPLAAGLAKAYELLMRFRSRTREVQPLLVMLTDGRANASASGRDPMADALTQAAALHAARVPALVVDTEQGVLRLGLARQLAETLGGVCLRLEELAAGTLARVVKLSLAGGA
;
A
#
# COMPACT_ATOMS: atom_id res chain seq x y z
N MET A 1 -1.85 47.61 -33.44
CA MET A 1 -2.24 46.19 -33.37
C MET A 1 -2.97 46.03 -32.04
N ALA A 2 -4.28 45.91 -32.05
CA ALA A 2 -5.09 45.80 -30.85
C ALA A 2 -5.33 44.32 -30.55
N LEU A 3 -4.98 43.89 -29.33
CA LEU A 3 -5.26 42.53 -28.83
C LEU A 3 -6.75 42.34 -28.67
N GLN A 4 -7.31 41.33 -29.33
CA GLN A 4 -8.71 40.96 -29.19
C GLN A 4 -8.90 39.99 -28.01
N PRO A 5 -10.05 39.99 -27.31
CA PRO A 5 -10.34 39.07 -26.19
C PRO A 5 -10.22 37.59 -26.54
N THR A 6 -10.31 37.23 -27.81
CA THR A 6 -10.15 35.88 -28.36
C THR A 6 -8.68 35.40 -28.39
N ASP A 7 -7.71 36.31 -28.18
CA ASP A 7 -6.27 35.95 -28.17
C ASP A 7 -5.78 35.51 -26.79
N LEU A 8 -6.61 35.64 -25.76
CA LEU A 8 -6.32 35.17 -24.42
C LEU A 8 -6.59 33.67 -24.33
N ARG A 9 -5.59 32.85 -24.62
CA ARG A 9 -5.62 31.41 -24.30
C ARG A 9 -5.21 31.24 -22.84
N GLU A 10 -6.19 30.92 -22.00
CA GLU A 10 -5.92 30.45 -20.66
C GLU A 10 -5.16 29.14 -20.73
N LYS A 11 -3.90 29.13 -20.26
CA LYS A 11 -3.11 27.91 -20.19
C LYS A 11 -3.62 27.10 -19.02
N VAL A 12 -4.65 26.29 -19.23
CA VAL A 12 -5.07 25.27 -18.26
C VAL A 12 -3.88 24.32 -18.07
N ARG A 13 -3.09 24.56 -17.05
CA ARG A 13 -2.15 23.59 -16.55
C ARG A 13 -2.97 22.48 -15.89
N GLU A 14 -3.24 21.43 -16.62
CA GLU A 14 -3.54 20.16 -15.98
C GLU A 14 -2.30 19.73 -15.18
N SER A 15 -2.20 20.21 -13.95
CA SER A 15 -1.26 19.64 -13.00
C SER A 15 -1.83 18.28 -12.66
N ARG A 16 -1.36 17.22 -13.32
CA ARG A 16 -1.60 15.85 -12.86
C ARG A 16 -0.93 15.75 -11.49
N VAL A 17 -1.74 15.93 -10.46
CA VAL A 17 -1.31 15.66 -9.09
C VAL A 17 -1.15 14.14 -9.01
N GLY A 18 0.09 13.68 -8.85
CA GLY A 18 0.37 12.24 -8.75
C GLY A 18 -0.36 11.65 -7.54
N ASN A 19 -0.76 10.40 -7.63
CA ASN A 19 -1.39 9.67 -6.53
C ASN A 19 -0.40 9.43 -5.38
N LEU A 20 -0.90 9.00 -4.22
CA LEU A 20 -0.07 8.46 -3.16
C LEU A 20 -0.25 6.94 -3.11
N ILE A 21 0.82 6.20 -3.31
CA ILE A 21 0.85 4.74 -3.13
C ILE A 21 1.57 4.44 -1.82
N LEU A 22 0.82 3.96 -0.83
CA LEU A 22 1.38 3.55 0.45
C LEU A 22 1.56 2.05 0.50
N PHE A 23 2.81 1.60 0.48
CA PHE A 23 3.16 0.21 0.71
C PHE A 23 3.18 -0.10 2.20
N VAL A 24 2.47 -1.15 2.60
CA VAL A 24 2.45 -1.69 3.97
C VAL A 24 2.94 -3.13 3.90
N VAL A 25 4.14 -3.37 4.40
CA VAL A 25 4.88 -4.61 4.18
C VAL A 25 5.00 -5.39 5.47
N ASP A 26 4.53 -6.62 5.43
CA ASP A 26 4.79 -7.61 6.45
C ASP A 26 6.28 -7.99 6.43
N ALA A 27 6.95 -7.72 7.54
CA ALA A 27 8.34 -8.10 7.76
C ALA A 27 8.49 -9.10 8.91
N SER A 28 7.43 -9.83 9.23
CA SER A 28 7.41 -10.85 10.28
C SER A 28 8.23 -12.10 9.95
N GLY A 29 8.30 -13.02 10.89
CA GLY A 29 9.04 -14.28 10.73
C GLY A 29 8.49 -15.19 9.63
N SER A 30 7.19 -15.14 9.34
CA SER A 30 6.59 -15.88 8.21
C SER A 30 7.14 -15.42 6.86
N MET A 31 7.54 -14.16 6.77
CA MET A 31 8.22 -13.57 5.60
C MET A 31 9.71 -13.92 5.53
N GLY A 32 10.27 -14.56 6.58
CA GLY A 32 11.70 -14.85 6.72
C GLY A 32 12.26 -15.93 5.79
N ALA A 33 11.41 -16.67 5.05
CA ALA A 33 11.90 -17.47 3.94
C ALA A 33 12.56 -16.53 2.91
N ARG A 34 13.88 -16.68 2.73
CA ARG A 34 14.71 -15.77 1.93
C ARG A 34 14.13 -15.53 0.54
N GLU A 35 13.63 -16.58 -0.09
CA GLU A 35 13.02 -16.50 -1.42
C GLU A 35 11.75 -15.63 -1.43
N ARG A 36 10.89 -15.76 -0.41
CA ARG A 36 9.66 -14.98 -0.30
C ARG A 36 9.95 -13.49 -0.16
N MET A 37 10.91 -13.13 0.69
CA MET A 37 11.28 -11.73 0.88
C MET A 37 11.95 -11.15 -0.37
N VAL A 38 12.77 -11.91 -1.08
CA VAL A 38 13.37 -11.49 -2.35
C VAL A 38 12.27 -11.22 -3.39
N ALA A 39 11.30 -12.14 -3.55
CA ALA A 39 10.18 -11.97 -4.47
C ALA A 39 9.33 -10.74 -4.09
N THR A 40 9.03 -10.57 -2.79
CA THR A 40 8.28 -9.42 -2.28
C THR A 40 9.00 -8.10 -2.55
N LYS A 41 10.30 -8.02 -2.26
CA LYS A 41 11.11 -6.82 -2.56
C LYS A 41 11.14 -6.52 -4.06
N GLY A 42 11.30 -7.53 -4.90
CA GLY A 42 11.28 -7.40 -6.35
C GLY A 42 9.94 -6.86 -6.86
N ALA A 43 8.83 -7.38 -6.34
CA ALA A 43 7.49 -6.90 -6.67
C ALA A 43 7.30 -5.43 -6.27
N ILE A 44 7.66 -5.06 -5.04
CA ILE A 44 7.58 -3.66 -4.58
C ILE A 44 8.43 -2.75 -5.46
N LEU A 45 9.65 -3.15 -5.80
CA LEU A 45 10.55 -2.36 -6.66
C LEU A 45 9.93 -2.14 -8.06
N SER A 46 9.34 -3.17 -8.66
CA SER A 46 8.62 -3.03 -9.94
C SER A 46 7.47 -2.03 -9.85
N LEU A 47 6.70 -2.08 -8.76
CA LEU A 47 5.60 -1.16 -8.51
C LEU A 47 6.08 0.27 -8.25
N LEU A 48 7.22 0.44 -7.57
CA LEU A 48 7.87 1.74 -7.34
C LEU A 48 8.31 2.39 -8.64
N LEU A 49 8.93 1.63 -9.55
CA LEU A 49 9.34 2.12 -10.86
C LEU A 49 8.15 2.58 -11.71
N ASP A 50 7.05 1.83 -11.68
CA ASP A 50 5.80 2.19 -12.38
C ASP A 50 5.18 3.48 -11.78
N ALA A 51 5.17 3.60 -10.46
CA ALA A 51 4.71 4.81 -9.77
C ALA A 51 5.55 6.05 -10.14
N TYR A 52 6.87 5.89 -10.21
CA TYR A 52 7.78 6.96 -10.60
C TYR A 52 7.50 7.47 -12.02
N GLN A 53 7.32 6.56 -12.98
CA GLN A 53 6.98 6.93 -14.36
C GLN A 53 5.66 7.73 -14.44
N LYS A 54 4.74 7.50 -13.49
CA LYS A 54 3.46 8.20 -13.40
C LYS A 54 3.51 9.47 -12.55
N ARG A 55 4.68 9.81 -11.99
CA ARG A 55 4.90 10.93 -11.06
C ARG A 55 4.08 10.79 -9.76
N ASP A 56 3.76 9.56 -9.37
CA ASP A 56 3.11 9.27 -8.09
C ASP A 56 4.11 9.42 -6.93
N ARG A 57 3.58 9.69 -5.74
CA ARG A 57 4.36 9.64 -4.50
C ARG A 57 4.25 8.25 -3.90
N VAL A 58 5.32 7.81 -3.27
CA VAL A 58 5.38 6.50 -2.61
C VAL A 58 5.75 6.67 -1.15
N GLY A 59 5.11 5.87 -0.30
CA GLY A 59 5.47 5.73 1.11
C GLY A 59 5.64 4.27 1.46
N LEU A 60 6.41 3.97 2.50
CA LEU A 60 6.67 2.61 2.95
C LEU A 60 6.50 2.50 4.47
N VAL A 61 5.61 1.63 4.88
CA VAL A 61 5.42 1.19 6.27
C VAL A 61 5.80 -0.27 6.35
N SER A 62 6.51 -0.65 7.38
CA SER A 62 6.80 -2.04 7.70
C SER A 62 6.26 -2.38 9.07
N PHE A 63 5.77 -3.60 9.26
CA PHE A 63 5.33 -4.07 10.57
C PHE A 63 5.95 -5.43 10.90
N ARG A 64 6.44 -5.55 12.15
CA ARG A 64 7.03 -6.78 12.70
C ARG A 64 7.17 -6.69 14.22
N GLY A 65 7.33 -7.83 14.88
CA GLY A 65 7.48 -7.86 16.35
C GLY A 65 6.22 -7.39 17.05
N HIS A 66 6.20 -6.16 17.54
CA HIS A 66 5.05 -5.59 18.24
C HIS A 66 4.57 -4.25 17.66
N GLU A 67 5.25 -3.71 16.66
CA GLU A 67 5.02 -2.36 16.16
C GLU A 67 5.05 -2.25 14.62
N ALA A 68 4.58 -1.11 14.13
CA ALA A 68 4.71 -0.70 12.75
C ALA A 68 5.51 0.60 12.65
N THR A 69 6.45 0.64 11.70
CA THR A 69 7.37 1.76 11.52
C THR A 69 7.23 2.34 10.10
N VAL A 70 7.18 3.67 10.00
CA VAL A 70 7.28 4.37 8.72
C VAL A 70 8.75 4.35 8.30
N LEU A 71 9.09 3.51 7.33
CA LEU A 71 10.44 3.44 6.78
C LEU A 71 10.70 4.57 5.80
N LEU A 72 9.67 4.93 5.01
CA LEU A 72 9.76 5.99 4.02
C LEU A 72 8.50 6.86 4.10
N PRO A 73 8.62 8.13 4.51
CA PRO A 73 7.53 9.09 4.35
C PRO A 73 7.20 9.31 2.87
N PRO A 74 5.97 9.75 2.51
CA PRO A 74 5.59 9.99 1.12
C PRO A 74 6.60 10.87 0.37
N THR A 75 7.22 10.29 -0.66
CA THR A 75 8.25 10.90 -1.50
C THR A 75 8.08 10.49 -2.95
N SER A 76 8.71 11.24 -3.87
CA SER A 76 8.85 10.87 -5.29
C SER A 76 10.22 10.25 -5.61
N SER A 77 11.10 10.04 -4.62
CA SER A 77 12.42 9.44 -4.84
C SER A 77 12.34 7.93 -4.79
N VAL A 78 12.60 7.29 -5.93
CA VAL A 78 12.70 5.82 -6.06
C VAL A 78 13.95 5.30 -5.38
N GLU A 79 15.06 6.04 -5.48
CA GLU A 79 16.35 5.66 -4.90
C GLU A 79 16.26 5.53 -3.37
N LEU A 80 15.52 6.44 -2.71
CA LEU A 80 15.26 6.34 -1.27
C LEU A 80 14.39 5.13 -0.95
N ALA A 81 13.35 4.89 -1.75
CA ALA A 81 12.45 3.74 -1.55
C ALA A 81 13.21 2.41 -1.72
N GLU A 82 14.05 2.30 -2.75
CA GLU A 82 14.89 1.13 -2.99
C GLU A 82 15.86 0.86 -1.85
N ARG A 83 16.53 1.90 -1.34
CA ARG A 83 17.45 1.79 -0.21
C ARG A 83 16.75 1.27 1.04
N HIS A 84 15.63 1.86 1.43
CA HIS A 84 14.87 1.43 2.60
C HIS A 84 14.32 0.01 2.44
N LEU A 85 13.91 -0.35 1.23
CA LEU A 85 13.45 -1.70 0.93
C LEU A 85 14.59 -2.72 1.04
N ALA A 86 15.80 -2.37 0.58
CA ALA A 86 16.98 -3.24 0.69
C ALA A 86 17.33 -3.52 2.16
N GLU A 87 17.23 -2.51 3.03
CA GLU A 87 17.54 -2.58 4.46
C GLU A 87 16.43 -3.26 5.29
N LEU A 88 15.28 -3.58 4.70
CA LEU A 88 14.15 -4.20 5.39
C LEU A 88 14.56 -5.53 6.02
N ARG A 89 14.57 -5.58 7.36
CA ARG A 89 14.86 -6.77 8.15
C ARG A 89 13.58 -7.54 8.42
N THR A 90 13.67 -8.87 8.39
CA THR A 90 12.55 -9.78 8.67
C THR A 90 12.72 -10.50 9.99
N GLY A 91 11.60 -10.89 10.60
CA GLY A 91 11.59 -11.68 11.83
C GLY A 91 10.59 -11.17 12.87
N GLY A 92 10.33 -12.00 13.87
CA GLY A 92 9.42 -11.70 14.96
C GLY A 92 7.95 -11.97 14.62
N ARG A 93 7.05 -11.40 15.44
CA ARG A 93 5.61 -11.53 15.32
C ARG A 93 5.02 -10.66 14.23
N THR A 94 3.74 -10.85 13.95
CA THR A 94 2.97 -10.14 12.92
C THR A 94 1.91 -9.24 13.55
N PRO A 95 2.23 -7.98 13.89
CA PRO A 95 1.28 -7.00 14.42
C PRO A 95 0.50 -6.34 13.29
N LEU A 96 -0.35 -7.12 12.60
CA LEU A 96 -1.10 -6.70 11.42
C LEU A 96 -1.97 -5.45 11.69
N ALA A 97 -2.65 -5.43 12.86
CA ALA A 97 -3.44 -4.29 13.30
C ALA A 97 -2.59 -3.00 13.42
N ALA A 98 -1.37 -3.10 13.95
CA ALA A 98 -0.47 -1.96 14.05
C ALA A 98 -0.04 -1.44 12.67
N GLY A 99 0.20 -2.33 11.71
CA GLY A 99 0.48 -1.98 10.32
C GLY A 99 -0.65 -1.17 9.68
N LEU A 100 -1.89 -1.65 9.81
CA LEU A 100 -3.09 -0.97 9.30
C LEU A 100 -3.36 0.37 10.00
N ALA A 101 -3.23 0.42 11.34
CA ALA A 101 -3.39 1.66 12.09
C ALA A 101 -2.37 2.72 11.68
N LYS A 102 -1.10 2.32 11.47
CA LYS A 102 -0.05 3.23 10.99
C LYS A 102 -0.32 3.72 9.56
N ALA A 103 -0.84 2.84 8.70
CA ALA A 103 -1.27 3.22 7.36
C ALA A 103 -2.42 4.24 7.42
N TYR A 104 -3.43 4.00 8.23
CA TYR A 104 -4.54 4.93 8.42
C TYR A 104 -4.06 6.31 8.85
N GLU A 105 -3.23 6.38 9.90
CA GLU A 105 -2.66 7.63 10.40
C GLU A 105 -1.94 8.41 9.27
N LEU A 106 -1.07 7.73 8.53
CA LEU A 106 -0.27 8.36 7.49
C LEU A 106 -1.13 8.85 6.32
N LEU A 107 -2.10 8.04 5.87
CA LEU A 107 -3.00 8.38 4.77
C LEU A 107 -3.93 9.54 5.13
N MET A 108 -4.50 9.55 6.34
CA MET A 108 -5.36 10.65 6.79
C MET A 108 -4.59 11.96 6.93
N ARG A 109 -3.37 11.89 7.49
CA ARG A 109 -2.48 13.05 7.58
C ARG A 109 -2.10 13.58 6.19
N PHE A 110 -1.91 12.71 5.22
CA PHE A 110 -1.59 13.11 3.85
C PHE A 110 -2.80 13.76 3.15
N ARG A 111 -3.99 13.15 3.24
CA ARG A 111 -5.23 13.70 2.67
C ARG A 111 -5.60 15.08 3.23
N SER A 112 -5.33 15.31 4.51
CA SER A 112 -5.61 16.63 5.12
C SER A 112 -4.75 17.75 4.53
N ARG A 113 -3.58 17.43 3.99
CA ARG A 113 -2.63 18.38 3.41
C ARG A 113 -2.75 18.52 1.89
N THR A 114 -3.28 17.52 1.22
CA THR A 114 -3.29 17.42 -0.25
C THR A 114 -4.63 16.86 -0.71
N ARG A 115 -5.64 17.72 -0.86
CA ARG A 115 -7.04 17.33 -1.13
C ARG A 115 -7.26 16.66 -2.48
N GLU A 116 -6.40 16.91 -3.47
CA GLU A 116 -6.53 16.41 -4.84
C GLU A 116 -5.88 15.04 -5.05
N VAL A 117 -5.14 14.52 -4.06
CA VAL A 117 -4.42 13.25 -4.18
C VAL A 117 -5.31 12.10 -3.73
N GLN A 118 -5.44 11.11 -4.60
CA GLN A 118 -6.09 9.84 -4.27
C GLN A 118 -5.06 8.89 -3.63
N PRO A 119 -5.22 8.50 -2.37
CA PRO A 119 -4.34 7.51 -1.76
C PRO A 119 -4.73 6.11 -2.20
N LEU A 120 -3.74 5.25 -2.45
CA LEU A 120 -3.89 3.81 -2.65
C LEU A 120 -3.08 3.07 -1.57
N LEU A 121 -3.73 2.18 -0.85
CA LEU A 121 -3.06 1.25 0.06
C LEU A 121 -2.65 -0.01 -0.71
N VAL A 122 -1.36 -0.36 -0.69
CA VAL A 122 -0.85 -1.64 -1.21
C VAL A 122 -0.26 -2.42 -0.05
N MET A 123 -0.93 -3.48 0.35
CA MET A 123 -0.52 -4.30 1.49
C MET A 123 0.06 -5.62 1.01
N LEU A 124 1.25 -5.98 1.48
CA LEU A 124 1.92 -7.26 1.18
C LEU A 124 2.02 -8.06 2.47
N THR A 125 1.26 -9.15 2.56
CA THR A 125 1.14 -9.99 3.76
C THR A 125 0.58 -11.37 3.41
N ASP A 126 0.85 -12.37 4.23
CA ASP A 126 0.15 -13.66 4.20
C ASP A 126 -1.19 -13.63 4.97
N GLY A 127 -1.55 -12.48 5.50
CA GLY A 127 -2.79 -12.25 6.24
C GLY A 127 -2.77 -12.75 7.69
N ARG A 128 -1.70 -13.38 8.15
CA ARG A 128 -1.60 -13.87 9.53
C ARG A 128 -1.41 -12.69 10.48
N ALA A 129 -2.08 -12.78 11.63
CA ALA A 129 -1.91 -11.86 12.74
C ALA A 129 -1.68 -12.67 14.02
N ASN A 130 -0.61 -12.39 14.75
CA ASN A 130 -0.26 -13.10 15.97
C ASN A 130 0.26 -12.19 17.10
N ALA A 131 0.16 -10.89 16.91
CA ALA A 131 0.44 -9.88 17.92
C ALA A 131 -0.63 -8.79 17.90
N SER A 132 -1.15 -8.45 19.08
CA SER A 132 -2.08 -7.35 19.31
C SER A 132 -1.58 -6.53 20.50
N ALA A 133 -1.68 -5.20 20.39
CA ALA A 133 -1.41 -4.28 21.50
C ALA A 133 -2.60 -4.16 22.46
N SER A 134 -3.81 -4.53 22.02
CA SER A 134 -5.05 -4.41 22.80
C SER A 134 -5.30 -5.59 23.74
N GLY A 135 -4.54 -6.69 23.60
CA GLY A 135 -4.78 -7.95 24.30
C GLY A 135 -5.96 -8.76 23.77
N ARG A 136 -6.62 -8.29 22.71
CA ARG A 136 -7.69 -9.01 22.00
C ARG A 136 -7.13 -10.01 21.00
N ASP A 137 -8.03 -10.74 20.33
CA ASP A 137 -7.65 -11.55 19.18
C ASP A 137 -6.97 -10.70 18.11
N PRO A 138 -5.71 -11.03 17.71
CA PRO A 138 -4.94 -10.23 16.76
C PRO A 138 -5.62 -10.05 15.41
N MET A 139 -6.37 -11.06 14.94
CA MET A 139 -7.06 -10.97 13.66
C MET A 139 -8.29 -10.08 13.75
N ALA A 140 -9.06 -10.17 14.83
CA ALA A 140 -10.20 -9.29 15.07
C ALA A 140 -9.79 -7.82 15.16
N ASP A 141 -8.65 -7.52 15.82
CA ASP A 141 -8.08 -6.18 15.84
C ASP A 141 -7.69 -5.70 14.45
N ALA A 142 -7.05 -6.56 13.65
CA ALA A 142 -6.67 -6.23 12.29
C ALA A 142 -7.88 -5.93 11.40
N LEU A 143 -8.94 -6.73 11.48
CA LEU A 143 -10.19 -6.51 10.73
C LEU A 143 -10.88 -5.21 11.17
N THR A 144 -10.80 -4.85 12.44
CA THR A 144 -11.32 -3.56 12.93
C THR A 144 -10.59 -2.37 12.27
N GLN A 145 -9.27 -2.42 12.16
CA GLN A 145 -8.49 -1.39 11.49
C GLN A 145 -8.73 -1.38 9.97
N ALA A 146 -8.92 -2.55 9.36
CA ALA A 146 -9.27 -2.67 7.95
C ALA A 146 -10.64 -2.02 7.65
N ALA A 147 -11.64 -2.27 8.50
CA ALA A 147 -12.95 -1.64 8.38
C ALA A 147 -12.88 -0.11 8.51
N ALA A 148 -12.02 0.43 9.38
CA ALA A 148 -11.79 1.87 9.49
C ALA A 148 -11.21 2.49 8.20
N LEU A 149 -10.26 1.80 7.55
CA LEU A 149 -9.71 2.21 6.25
C LEU A 149 -10.78 2.17 5.15
N HIS A 150 -11.61 1.13 5.13
CA HIS A 150 -12.75 1.03 4.21
C HIS A 150 -13.76 2.17 4.43
N ALA A 151 -14.15 2.44 5.66
CA ALA A 151 -15.04 3.54 6.00
C ALA A 151 -14.46 4.91 5.59
N ALA A 152 -13.14 5.06 5.64
CA ALA A 152 -12.43 6.24 5.14
C ALA A 152 -12.33 6.29 3.60
N ARG A 153 -12.91 5.31 2.89
CA ARG A 153 -12.87 5.18 1.42
C ARG A 153 -11.45 5.21 0.87
N VAL A 154 -10.55 4.44 1.48
CA VAL A 154 -9.20 4.24 0.98
C VAL A 154 -9.20 3.02 0.05
N PRO A 155 -8.97 3.19 -1.27
CA PRO A 155 -8.78 2.06 -2.16
C PRO A 155 -7.62 1.17 -1.69
N ALA A 156 -7.80 -0.15 -1.71
CA ALA A 156 -6.83 -1.09 -1.20
C ALA A 156 -6.56 -2.23 -2.17
N LEU A 157 -5.28 -2.61 -2.27
CA LEU A 157 -4.80 -3.83 -2.88
C LEU A 157 -4.09 -4.65 -1.82
N VAL A 158 -4.51 -5.88 -1.62
CA VAL A 158 -3.79 -6.85 -0.81
C VAL A 158 -3.07 -7.83 -1.72
N VAL A 159 -1.78 -7.91 -1.54
CA VAL A 159 -0.92 -8.88 -2.23
C VAL A 159 -0.68 -10.03 -1.27
N ASP A 160 -1.29 -11.17 -1.59
CA ASP A 160 -1.13 -12.41 -0.85
C ASP A 160 0.25 -13.01 -1.11
N THR A 161 1.06 -13.04 -0.05
CA THR A 161 2.40 -13.63 -0.06
C THR A 161 2.42 -15.07 0.45
N GLU A 162 1.24 -15.68 0.74
CA GLU A 162 1.14 -17.04 1.22
C GLU A 162 1.60 -18.03 0.13
N GLN A 163 2.55 -18.88 0.50
CA GLN A 163 3.09 -19.94 -0.36
C GLN A 163 2.67 -21.29 0.17
N GLY A 164 2.54 -22.26 -0.73
CA GLY A 164 2.22 -23.65 -0.41
C GLY A 164 0.86 -24.10 -0.94
N VAL A 165 0.60 -25.41 -0.80
CA VAL A 165 -0.62 -26.05 -1.30
C VAL A 165 -1.83 -25.73 -0.40
N LEU A 166 -1.61 -25.63 0.90
CA LEU A 166 -2.65 -25.31 1.87
C LEU A 166 -2.66 -23.79 2.12
N ARG A 167 -3.71 -23.13 1.68
CA ARG A 167 -3.90 -21.68 1.85
C ARG A 167 -5.03 -21.42 2.83
N LEU A 168 -4.77 -20.54 3.78
CA LEU A 168 -5.76 -20.15 4.80
C LEU A 168 -6.72 -19.07 4.30
N GLY A 169 -6.37 -18.35 3.23
CA GLY A 169 -7.20 -17.29 2.65
C GLY A 169 -7.35 -16.04 3.51
N LEU A 170 -6.49 -15.85 4.51
CA LEU A 170 -6.56 -14.72 5.44
C LEU A 170 -6.32 -13.38 4.75
N ALA A 171 -5.40 -13.35 3.78
CA ALA A 171 -5.15 -12.15 2.97
C ALA A 171 -6.40 -11.74 2.16
N ARG A 172 -7.17 -12.71 1.67
CA ARG A 172 -8.44 -12.46 0.97
C ARG A 172 -9.49 -11.88 1.90
N GLN A 173 -9.67 -12.48 3.09
CA GLN A 173 -10.58 -11.96 4.11
C GLN A 173 -10.25 -10.51 4.48
N LEU A 174 -8.96 -10.20 4.61
CA LEU A 174 -8.48 -8.85 4.86
C LEU A 174 -8.85 -7.89 3.72
N ALA A 175 -8.64 -8.31 2.46
CA ALA A 175 -8.98 -7.52 1.28
C ALA A 175 -10.49 -7.23 1.20
N GLU A 176 -11.33 -8.23 1.46
CA GLU A 176 -12.79 -8.08 1.51
C GLU A 176 -13.21 -7.05 2.56
N THR A 177 -12.60 -7.09 3.76
CA THR A 177 -12.89 -6.13 4.84
C THR A 177 -12.41 -4.71 4.48
N LEU A 178 -11.30 -4.59 3.76
CA LEU A 178 -10.80 -3.31 3.21
C LEU A 178 -11.67 -2.78 2.04
N GLY A 179 -12.60 -3.59 1.52
CA GLY A 179 -13.32 -3.27 0.29
C GLY A 179 -12.42 -3.20 -0.94
N GLY A 180 -11.31 -3.94 -0.91
CA GLY A 180 -10.25 -3.92 -1.91
C GLY A 180 -10.14 -5.21 -2.72
N VAL A 181 -9.08 -5.30 -3.50
CA VAL A 181 -8.75 -6.45 -4.35
C VAL A 181 -7.63 -7.27 -3.72
N CYS A 182 -7.74 -8.61 -3.79
CA CYS A 182 -6.67 -9.52 -3.40
C CYS A 182 -6.04 -10.13 -4.64
N LEU A 183 -4.72 -10.00 -4.78
CA LEU A 183 -3.91 -10.64 -5.83
C LEU A 183 -2.82 -11.48 -5.20
N ARG A 184 -2.38 -12.52 -5.90
CA ARG A 184 -1.20 -13.28 -5.51
C ARG A 184 0.08 -12.54 -5.90
N LEU A 185 1.15 -12.80 -5.17
CA LEU A 185 2.45 -12.19 -5.45
C LEU A 185 2.92 -12.50 -6.90
N GLU A 186 2.65 -13.71 -7.39
CA GLU A 186 3.00 -14.14 -8.74
C GLU A 186 2.20 -13.42 -9.84
N GLU A 187 1.01 -12.92 -9.50
CA GLU A 187 0.13 -12.18 -10.42
C GLU A 187 0.55 -10.71 -10.60
N LEU A 188 1.47 -10.22 -9.75
CA LEU A 188 2.00 -8.86 -9.82
C LEU A 188 3.02 -8.63 -10.92
N ALA A 189 3.48 -9.68 -11.60
CA ALA A 189 4.44 -9.55 -12.67
C ALA A 189 3.82 -8.85 -13.89
N ALA A 190 4.44 -7.74 -14.29
CA ALA A 190 4.22 -6.98 -15.53
C ALA A 190 2.86 -6.24 -15.69
N GLY A 191 2.88 -4.95 -15.39
CA GLY A 191 1.82 -4.00 -15.82
C GLY A 191 0.58 -3.91 -14.93
N THR A 192 0.60 -4.54 -13.78
CA THR A 192 -0.58 -4.79 -12.94
C THR A 192 -1.06 -3.57 -12.15
N LEU A 193 -0.17 -2.63 -11.75
CA LEU A 193 -0.59 -1.46 -10.96
C LEU A 193 -1.61 -0.59 -11.68
N ALA A 194 -1.41 -0.30 -12.96
CA ALA A 194 -2.36 0.52 -13.74
C ALA A 194 -3.72 -0.16 -13.85
N ARG A 195 -3.74 -1.50 -13.94
CA ARG A 195 -4.94 -2.30 -14.01
C ARG A 195 -5.65 -2.39 -12.66
N VAL A 196 -4.88 -2.52 -11.58
CA VAL A 196 -5.39 -2.58 -10.20
C VAL A 196 -5.90 -1.22 -9.75
N VAL A 197 -5.17 -0.14 -9.99
CA VAL A 197 -5.65 1.23 -9.72
C VAL A 197 -6.97 1.50 -10.47
N LYS A 198 -7.09 1.08 -11.74
CA LYS A 198 -8.33 1.18 -12.49
C LYS A 198 -9.48 0.36 -11.87
N LEU A 199 -9.21 -0.87 -11.43
CA LEU A 199 -10.21 -1.75 -10.81
C LEU A 199 -10.64 -1.25 -9.43
N SER A 200 -9.70 -0.75 -8.62
CA SER A 200 -10.00 -0.19 -7.29
C SER A 200 -10.77 1.12 -7.36
N LEU A 201 -10.58 1.92 -8.43
CA LEU A 201 -11.34 3.15 -8.66
C LEU A 201 -12.72 2.89 -9.29
N ALA A 202 -12.90 1.79 -10.03
CA ALA A 202 -14.15 1.41 -10.66
C ALA A 202 -15.11 0.64 -9.73
N GLY A 203 -14.59 0.00 -8.67
CA GLY A 203 -15.39 -0.73 -7.67
C GLY A 203 -15.93 0.13 -6.52
N GLY A 204 -15.71 1.43 -6.53
CA GLY A 204 -16.13 2.40 -5.51
C GLY A 204 -17.34 3.25 -5.88
N ALA A 205 -18.12 2.84 -6.90
CA ALA A 205 -19.37 3.51 -7.30
C ALA A 205 -20.58 2.76 -6.79
#